data_36e148a296f5968d4cdda6f72c691e77
#
_entry.id   36e148a296f5968d4cdda6f72c691e77
#
_cell.length_a   1.000
_cell.length_b   1.000
_cell.length_c   1.000
_cell.angle_alpha   90.00
_cell.angle_beta   90.00
_cell.angle_gamma   90.00
#
_symmetry.space_group_name_H-M   'P 1'
#
loop_
_entity.id
_entity.type
_entity.pdbx_description
1 polymer ?
#
loop_
_entity_poly.entity_id
_entity_poly.type
_entity_poly.pdbx_seq_one_letter_code
_entity_poly.pdbx_strand_id
1 'polypeptide(L)'
;MYKSGLMELEAVVAIARLGSFRAAAIDLDVSPTAIGNAVSSLENRLGVRLFNRTTRNVALTSAGREYVEAIAPALSDIRNAARAVADHSRKPTGTLRFSCSLGGGRQLLMPFVFEYLRRYDRMKVEIVTEGRLIDIITDGFDAGVRLAEAVPQDMIAVPLGPDTRHVVVGAPSYFANKSRPTAPADLMDHECIRARYSSGALYRWEFERHGEAMRIDVPGSLTLDEPDMMAQASRAGLGLAYVGEWMVADDIASGRLVEVLSEWTPSYPGYCLYYPGRRHMAASLRAFVDLAKEMVFRNRAAS
;
A
#
# COMPACT_ATOMS: atom_id res chain seq x y z
N MET A 1 -18.88 35.87 -0.45
CA MET A 1 -19.52 34.55 -0.17
C MET A 1 -19.12 33.63 -1.31
N TYR A 2 -18.18 32.69 -1.04
CA TYR A 2 -17.69 31.76 -2.04
C TYR A 2 -18.77 30.72 -2.35
N LYS A 3 -19.40 30.80 -3.52
CA LYS A 3 -20.27 29.76 -4.07
C LYS A 3 -19.39 28.75 -4.85
N SER A 4 -18.66 27.89 -4.17
CA SER A 4 -18.05 26.73 -4.85
C SER A 4 -19.11 25.66 -5.01
N GLY A 5 -19.43 25.30 -6.24
CA GLY A 5 -20.22 24.09 -6.49
C GLY A 5 -19.38 22.87 -6.10
N LEU A 6 -19.94 21.90 -5.40
CA LEU A 6 -19.25 20.65 -5.01
C LEU A 6 -18.60 19.97 -6.20
N MET A 7 -19.28 19.99 -7.35
CA MET A 7 -18.82 19.45 -8.63
C MET A 7 -17.48 20.06 -9.11
N GLU A 8 -17.27 21.38 -8.90
CA GLU A 8 -16.03 22.05 -9.29
C GLU A 8 -14.85 21.56 -8.47
N LEU A 9 -15.06 21.35 -7.16
CA LEU A 9 -14.04 20.82 -6.25
C LEU A 9 -13.72 19.37 -6.55
N GLU A 10 -14.74 18.56 -6.79
CA GLU A 10 -14.58 17.14 -7.19
C GLU A 10 -13.83 17.02 -8.51
N ALA A 11 -14.12 17.87 -9.50
CA ALA A 11 -13.43 17.88 -10.78
C ALA A 11 -11.93 18.16 -10.62
N VAL A 12 -11.56 19.14 -9.80
CA VAL A 12 -10.15 19.47 -9.55
C VAL A 12 -9.42 18.32 -8.88
N VAL A 13 -9.99 17.71 -7.84
CA VAL A 13 -9.37 16.57 -7.14
C VAL A 13 -9.26 15.34 -8.06
N ALA A 14 -10.30 15.04 -8.85
CA ALA A 14 -10.26 13.92 -9.79
C ALA A 14 -9.20 14.10 -10.89
N ILE A 15 -9.05 15.32 -11.46
CA ILE A 15 -8.03 15.61 -12.45
C ILE A 15 -6.63 15.53 -11.85
N ALA A 16 -6.44 16.03 -10.62
CA ALA A 16 -5.17 15.95 -9.91
C ALA A 16 -4.73 14.50 -9.70
N ARG A 17 -5.67 13.63 -9.31
CA ARG A 17 -5.45 12.20 -9.08
C ARG A 17 -5.17 11.43 -10.38
N LEU A 18 -5.95 11.67 -11.43
CA LEU A 18 -5.93 10.88 -12.66
C LEU A 18 -5.02 11.44 -13.77
N GLY A 19 -4.51 12.66 -13.60
CA GLY A 19 -3.65 13.33 -14.58
C GLY A 19 -4.35 13.64 -15.91
N SER A 20 -5.67 13.51 -15.99
CA SER A 20 -6.42 13.61 -17.24
C SER A 20 -7.85 14.12 -17.06
N PHE A 21 -8.22 15.15 -17.81
CA PHE A 21 -9.60 15.67 -17.86
C PHE A 21 -10.60 14.60 -18.35
N ARG A 22 -10.18 13.79 -19.32
CA ARG A 22 -11.05 12.72 -19.88
C ARG A 22 -11.26 11.61 -18.87
N ALA A 23 -10.21 11.19 -18.17
CA ALA A 23 -10.32 10.16 -17.15
C ALA A 23 -11.16 10.65 -15.96
N ALA A 24 -11.00 11.92 -15.55
CA ALA A 24 -11.82 12.53 -14.49
C ALA A 24 -13.30 12.65 -14.90
N ALA A 25 -13.59 12.91 -16.16
CA ALA A 25 -14.96 12.96 -16.67
C ALA A 25 -15.65 11.58 -16.59
N ILE A 26 -14.92 10.51 -16.91
CA ILE A 26 -15.41 9.13 -16.78
C ILE A 26 -15.61 8.76 -15.30
N ASP A 27 -14.65 9.10 -14.44
CA ASP A 27 -14.69 8.81 -12.99
C ASP A 27 -15.87 9.47 -12.29
N LEU A 28 -16.24 10.69 -12.74
CA LEU A 28 -17.34 11.48 -12.16
C LEU A 28 -18.67 11.32 -12.92
N ASP A 29 -18.72 10.46 -13.95
CA ASP A 29 -19.90 10.23 -14.79
C ASP A 29 -20.47 11.51 -15.41
N VAL A 30 -19.59 12.34 -15.98
CA VAL A 30 -19.96 13.61 -16.63
C VAL A 30 -19.27 13.77 -17.99
N SER A 31 -19.69 14.74 -18.79
CA SER A 31 -19.02 15.03 -20.05
C SER A 31 -17.65 15.72 -19.83
N PRO A 32 -16.66 15.48 -20.73
CA PRO A 32 -15.38 16.19 -20.68
C PRO A 32 -15.52 17.72 -20.73
N THR A 33 -16.54 18.23 -21.44
CA THR A 33 -16.85 19.64 -21.51
C THR A 33 -17.33 20.18 -20.15
N ALA A 34 -18.14 19.42 -19.42
CA ALA A 34 -18.62 19.79 -18.09
C ALA A 34 -17.44 19.92 -17.10
N ILE A 35 -16.51 18.96 -17.12
CA ILE A 35 -15.28 19.01 -16.31
C ILE A 35 -14.43 20.24 -16.65
N GLY A 36 -14.23 20.50 -17.95
CA GLY A 36 -13.48 21.68 -18.40
C GLY A 36 -14.09 22.99 -17.92
N ASN A 37 -15.40 23.11 -18.02
CA ASN A 37 -16.15 24.30 -17.57
C ASN A 37 -16.10 24.44 -16.05
N ALA A 38 -16.25 23.36 -15.29
CA ALA A 38 -16.16 23.34 -13.82
C ALA A 38 -14.81 23.88 -13.33
N VAL A 39 -13.70 23.36 -13.89
CA VAL A 39 -12.36 23.83 -13.54
C VAL A 39 -12.15 25.29 -13.94
N SER A 40 -12.54 25.68 -15.15
CA SER A 40 -12.36 27.07 -15.63
C SER A 40 -13.19 28.06 -14.81
N SER A 41 -14.40 27.68 -14.40
CA SER A 41 -15.24 28.50 -13.50
C SER A 41 -14.57 28.69 -12.15
N LEU A 42 -14.00 27.64 -11.57
CA LEU A 42 -13.28 27.71 -10.30
C LEU A 42 -12.00 28.57 -10.41
N GLU A 43 -11.15 28.32 -11.42
CA GLU A 43 -9.92 29.10 -11.69
C GLU A 43 -10.22 30.59 -11.85
N ASN A 44 -11.25 30.93 -12.61
CA ASN A 44 -11.68 32.32 -12.79
C ASN A 44 -12.12 32.97 -11.48
N ARG A 45 -12.83 32.24 -10.64
CA ARG A 45 -13.30 32.73 -9.34
C ARG A 45 -12.15 32.88 -8.33
N LEU A 46 -11.17 31.99 -8.35
CA LEU A 46 -9.98 32.06 -7.50
C LEU A 46 -8.96 33.07 -8.02
N GLY A 47 -9.05 33.48 -9.28
CA GLY A 47 -8.10 34.40 -9.93
C GLY A 47 -6.72 33.75 -10.21
N VAL A 48 -6.62 32.43 -10.08
CA VAL A 48 -5.37 31.68 -10.30
C VAL A 48 -5.63 30.39 -11.09
N ARG A 49 -4.65 29.96 -11.87
CA ARG A 49 -4.70 28.68 -12.54
C ARG A 49 -4.25 27.56 -11.60
N LEU A 50 -5.02 26.48 -11.56
CA LEU A 50 -4.72 25.28 -10.78
C LEU A 50 -3.97 24.25 -11.61
N PHE A 51 -4.12 24.27 -12.94
CA PHE A 51 -3.48 23.32 -13.85
C PHE A 51 -2.67 23.98 -14.95
N ASN A 52 -1.48 23.43 -15.21
CA ASN A 52 -0.72 23.64 -16.44
C ASN A 52 -1.23 22.63 -17.48
N ARG A 53 -1.77 23.13 -18.57
CA ARG A 53 -2.31 22.29 -19.65
C ARG A 53 -1.37 22.34 -20.85
N THR A 54 -0.87 21.19 -21.27
CA THR A 54 -0.21 21.02 -22.55
C THR A 54 -1.02 20.01 -23.38
N THR A 55 -0.78 19.93 -24.67
CA THR A 55 -1.46 18.96 -25.53
C THR A 55 -1.21 17.50 -25.16
N ARG A 56 -0.20 17.22 -24.32
CA ARG A 56 0.22 15.87 -23.93
C ARG A 56 0.14 15.60 -22.43
N ASN A 57 0.02 16.63 -21.59
CA ASN A 57 0.10 16.44 -20.13
C ASN A 57 -0.70 17.48 -19.36
N VAL A 58 -1.24 17.06 -18.22
CA VAL A 58 -1.92 17.91 -17.23
C VAL A 58 -1.16 17.79 -15.93
N ALA A 59 -0.65 18.90 -15.42
CA ALA A 59 0.09 18.96 -14.16
C ALA A 59 -0.47 20.09 -13.28
N LEU A 60 -0.45 19.91 -11.96
CA LEU A 60 -0.79 20.95 -11.01
C LEU A 60 0.23 22.09 -11.04
N THR A 61 -0.25 23.33 -10.90
CA THR A 61 0.58 24.49 -10.51
C THR A 61 0.92 24.38 -9.00
N SER A 62 1.79 25.26 -8.47
CA SER A 62 2.01 25.35 -7.01
C SER A 62 0.71 25.67 -6.27
N ALA A 63 -0.03 26.68 -6.74
CA ALA A 63 -1.34 27.03 -6.18
C ALA A 63 -2.36 25.86 -6.29
N GLY A 64 -2.33 25.11 -7.40
CA GLY A 64 -3.16 23.93 -7.60
C GLY A 64 -2.86 22.84 -6.60
N ARG A 65 -1.59 22.59 -6.29
CA ARG A 65 -1.16 21.60 -5.30
C ARG A 65 -1.63 21.97 -3.90
N GLU A 66 -1.34 23.16 -3.45
CA GLU A 66 -1.79 23.70 -2.14
C GLU A 66 -3.32 23.62 -2.01
N TYR A 67 -4.02 24.00 -3.07
CA TYR A 67 -5.47 23.96 -3.09
C TYR A 67 -6.03 22.54 -2.98
N VAL A 68 -5.50 21.59 -3.76
CA VAL A 68 -5.92 20.19 -3.70
C VAL A 68 -5.62 19.57 -2.34
N GLU A 69 -4.46 19.80 -1.77
CA GLU A 69 -4.09 19.34 -0.43
C GLU A 69 -5.07 19.85 0.64
N ALA A 70 -5.52 21.09 0.50
CA ALA A 70 -6.49 21.68 1.45
C ALA A 70 -7.92 21.13 1.29
N ILE A 71 -8.40 20.92 0.04
CA ILE A 71 -9.81 20.56 -0.18
C ILE A 71 -10.07 19.04 -0.22
N ALA A 72 -9.09 18.22 -0.59
CA ALA A 72 -9.30 16.77 -0.72
C ALA A 72 -9.79 16.11 0.58
N PRO A 73 -9.26 16.44 1.78
CA PRO A 73 -9.77 15.93 3.04
C PRO A 73 -11.24 16.32 3.29
N ALA A 74 -11.59 17.60 3.06
CA ALA A 74 -12.95 18.10 3.26
C ALA A 74 -13.97 17.41 2.32
N LEU A 75 -13.62 17.22 1.05
CA LEU A 75 -14.45 16.49 0.10
C LEU A 75 -14.64 15.03 0.49
N SER A 76 -13.59 14.41 1.02
CA SER A 76 -13.71 13.04 1.55
C SER A 76 -14.66 12.99 2.74
N ASP A 77 -14.65 13.99 3.64
CA ASP A 77 -15.56 14.07 4.78
C ASP A 77 -17.02 14.24 4.34
N ILE A 78 -17.27 15.09 3.34
CA ILE A 78 -18.62 15.28 2.77
C ILE A 78 -19.13 13.98 2.17
N ARG A 79 -18.31 13.26 1.39
CA ARG A 79 -18.67 11.97 0.80
C ARG A 79 -18.95 10.91 1.88
N ASN A 80 -18.12 10.87 2.91
CA ASN A 80 -18.29 9.92 4.02
C ASN A 80 -19.55 10.23 4.85
N ALA A 81 -19.88 11.51 5.07
CA ALA A 81 -21.13 11.91 5.74
C ALA A 81 -22.35 11.51 4.92
N ALA A 82 -22.35 11.72 3.61
CA ALA A 82 -23.44 11.30 2.73
C ALA A 82 -23.60 9.77 2.71
N ARG A 83 -22.49 9.02 2.66
CA ARG A 83 -22.51 7.55 2.76
C ARG A 83 -23.02 7.10 4.12
N ALA A 84 -22.60 7.72 5.23
CA ALA A 84 -23.05 7.36 6.58
C ALA A 84 -24.56 7.53 6.76
N VAL A 85 -25.18 8.51 6.12
CA VAL A 85 -26.64 8.72 6.13
C VAL A 85 -27.35 7.67 5.25
N ALA A 86 -26.81 7.36 4.08
CA ALA A 86 -27.34 6.31 3.21
C ALA A 86 -27.24 4.91 3.86
N ASP A 87 -26.24 4.69 4.69
CA ASP A 87 -25.96 3.45 5.42
C ASP A 87 -26.79 3.26 6.72
N HIS A 88 -27.75 4.14 7.02
CA HIS A 88 -28.77 3.86 8.04
C HIS A 88 -29.64 2.65 7.68
N SER A 89 -29.56 2.15 6.46
CA SER A 89 -30.06 0.83 6.06
C SER A 89 -29.00 -0.24 6.37
N ARG A 90 -29.35 -1.24 7.16
CA ARG A 90 -28.61 -2.35 7.79
C ARG A 90 -27.51 -3.08 6.99
N LYS A 91 -27.16 -2.71 5.75
CA LYS A 91 -26.10 -3.35 4.93
C LYS A 91 -25.27 -2.30 4.21
N PRO A 92 -23.93 -2.34 4.35
CA PRO A 92 -23.04 -1.43 3.62
C PRO A 92 -23.17 -1.62 2.10
N THR A 93 -23.01 -0.52 1.35
CA THR A 93 -23.04 -0.50 -0.11
C THR A 93 -21.96 0.44 -0.66
N GLY A 94 -21.59 0.29 -1.94
CA GLY A 94 -20.63 1.16 -2.59
C GLY A 94 -19.29 0.49 -2.84
N THR A 95 -18.22 1.28 -2.98
CA THR A 95 -16.87 0.79 -3.27
C THR A 95 -15.93 1.17 -2.14
N LEU A 96 -15.18 0.20 -1.61
CA LEU A 96 -14.01 0.42 -0.76
C LEU A 96 -12.74 0.37 -1.60
N ARG A 97 -11.89 1.38 -1.46
CA ARG A 97 -10.63 1.51 -2.18
C ARG A 97 -9.46 1.39 -1.21
N PHE A 98 -8.58 0.43 -1.48
CA PHE A 98 -7.39 0.17 -0.68
C PHE A 98 -6.12 0.45 -1.46
N SER A 99 -5.16 1.11 -0.81
CA SER A 99 -3.76 1.14 -1.26
C SER A 99 -2.95 0.14 -0.45
N CYS A 100 -2.18 -0.72 -1.09
CA CYS A 100 -1.35 -1.68 -0.37
C CYS A 100 0.04 -1.83 -0.97
N SER A 101 1.01 -2.28 -0.17
CA SER A 101 2.32 -2.69 -0.68
C SER A 101 2.20 -3.97 -1.50
N LEU A 102 3.12 -4.17 -2.44
CA LEU A 102 3.14 -5.34 -3.33
C LEU A 102 3.07 -6.67 -2.57
N GLY A 103 3.89 -6.84 -1.53
CA GLY A 103 3.94 -8.09 -0.76
C GLY A 103 2.75 -8.27 0.19
N GLY A 104 2.49 -7.28 1.06
CA GLY A 104 1.47 -7.41 2.11
C GLY A 104 0.03 -7.42 1.61
N GLY A 105 -0.23 -6.75 0.47
CA GLY A 105 -1.57 -6.69 -0.09
C GLY A 105 -2.07 -8.03 -0.58
N ARG A 106 -1.24 -8.76 -1.32
CA ARG A 106 -1.64 -10.03 -1.94
C ARG A 106 -2.03 -11.10 -0.91
N GLN A 107 -1.22 -11.27 0.11
CA GLN A 107 -1.36 -12.43 0.98
C GLN A 107 -2.17 -12.16 2.23
N LEU A 108 -2.04 -10.97 2.78
CA LEU A 108 -2.73 -10.63 4.03
C LEU A 108 -4.10 -9.99 3.80
N LEU A 109 -4.23 -9.05 2.84
CA LEU A 109 -5.49 -8.36 2.62
C LEU A 109 -6.55 -9.24 1.94
N MET A 110 -6.17 -10.09 1.00
CA MET A 110 -7.12 -10.85 0.17
C MET A 110 -8.07 -11.77 0.96
N PRO A 111 -7.66 -12.53 1.99
CA PRO A 111 -8.59 -13.32 2.79
C PRO A 111 -9.71 -12.48 3.43
N PHE A 112 -9.39 -11.28 3.92
CA PHE A 112 -10.38 -10.35 4.48
C PHE A 112 -11.33 -9.82 3.39
N VAL A 113 -10.81 -9.50 2.22
CA VAL A 113 -11.61 -9.03 1.07
C VAL A 113 -12.59 -10.12 0.61
N PHE A 114 -12.14 -11.36 0.51
CA PHE A 114 -13.01 -12.47 0.12
C PHE A 114 -14.17 -12.66 1.10
N GLU A 115 -13.87 -12.65 2.40
CA GLU A 115 -14.91 -12.80 3.42
C GLU A 115 -15.83 -11.57 3.47
N TYR A 116 -15.28 -10.37 3.27
CA TYR A 116 -16.06 -9.15 3.21
C TYR A 116 -17.07 -9.16 2.07
N LEU A 117 -16.66 -9.53 0.86
CA LEU A 117 -17.53 -9.61 -0.31
C LEU A 117 -18.57 -10.73 -0.20
N ARG A 118 -18.28 -11.82 0.55
CA ARG A 118 -19.29 -12.84 0.87
C ARG A 118 -20.38 -12.34 1.82
N ARG A 119 -20.01 -11.49 2.80
CA ARG A 119 -20.97 -10.96 3.79
C ARG A 119 -21.80 -9.81 3.25
N TYR A 120 -21.24 -9.05 2.31
CA TYR A 120 -21.81 -7.78 1.82
C TYR A 120 -21.89 -7.78 0.29
N ASP A 121 -22.93 -8.41 -0.22
CA ASP A 121 -23.19 -8.66 -1.65
C ASP A 121 -23.31 -7.40 -2.53
N ARG A 122 -23.60 -6.22 -1.90
CA ARG A 122 -23.70 -4.93 -2.59
C ARG A 122 -22.43 -4.07 -2.51
N MET A 123 -21.38 -4.62 -1.90
CA MET A 123 -20.09 -3.94 -1.83
C MET A 123 -19.22 -4.27 -3.04
N LYS A 124 -18.40 -3.30 -3.42
CA LYS A 124 -17.29 -3.46 -4.37
C LYS A 124 -15.99 -3.15 -3.64
N VAL A 125 -14.91 -3.78 -4.05
CA VAL A 125 -13.57 -3.53 -3.52
C VAL A 125 -12.62 -3.26 -4.69
N GLU A 126 -11.85 -2.18 -4.57
CA GLU A 126 -10.77 -1.82 -5.48
C GLU A 126 -9.47 -1.82 -4.69
N ILE A 127 -8.46 -2.54 -5.19
CA ILE A 127 -7.14 -2.63 -4.55
C ILE A 127 -6.10 -2.14 -5.55
N VAL A 128 -5.33 -1.15 -5.15
CA VAL A 128 -4.20 -0.64 -5.93
C VAL A 128 -2.92 -1.00 -5.18
N THR A 129 -2.02 -1.72 -5.86
CA THR A 129 -0.70 -2.03 -5.31
C THR A 129 0.28 -0.94 -5.70
N GLU A 130 0.89 -0.31 -4.69
CA GLU A 130 1.85 0.78 -4.86
C GLU A 130 3.04 0.60 -3.91
N GLY A 131 4.24 0.58 -4.48
CA GLY A 131 5.48 0.43 -3.70
C GLY A 131 5.86 1.67 -2.89
N ARG A 132 5.35 2.85 -3.26
CA ARG A 132 5.60 4.09 -2.53
C ARG A 132 4.58 4.30 -1.43
N LEU A 133 4.99 4.96 -0.36
CA LEU A 133 4.05 5.50 0.61
C LEU A 133 3.37 6.72 -0.03
N ILE A 134 2.06 6.62 -0.22
CA ILE A 134 1.23 7.67 -0.81
C ILE A 134 0.31 8.28 0.25
N ASP A 135 -0.15 9.49 0.02
CA ASP A 135 -1.23 10.08 0.82
C ASP A 135 -2.56 9.46 0.39
N ILE A 136 -3.04 8.48 1.18
CA ILE A 136 -4.29 7.76 0.88
C ILE A 136 -5.51 8.68 0.83
N ILE A 137 -5.49 9.82 1.52
CA ILE A 137 -6.60 10.77 1.55
C ILE A 137 -6.65 11.55 0.24
N THR A 138 -5.52 12.15 -0.14
CA THR A 138 -5.40 12.93 -1.37
C THR A 138 -5.64 12.07 -2.61
N ASP A 139 -5.18 10.82 -2.59
CA ASP A 139 -5.34 9.87 -3.69
C ASP A 139 -6.71 9.14 -3.68
N GLY A 140 -7.59 9.48 -2.71
CA GLY A 140 -8.97 9.02 -2.67
C GLY A 140 -9.14 7.56 -2.29
N PHE A 141 -8.25 7.00 -1.48
CA PHE A 141 -8.40 5.69 -0.86
C PHE A 141 -9.11 5.79 0.48
N ASP A 142 -9.87 4.75 0.84
CA ASP A 142 -10.56 4.66 2.11
C ASP A 142 -9.62 4.16 3.23
N ALA A 143 -8.68 3.28 2.88
CA ALA A 143 -7.67 2.74 3.79
C ALA A 143 -6.41 2.28 3.04
N GLY A 144 -5.34 2.04 3.79
CA GLY A 144 -4.11 1.46 3.25
C GLY A 144 -3.67 0.23 4.05
N VAL A 145 -2.78 -0.57 3.46
CA VAL A 145 -2.12 -1.72 4.11
C VAL A 145 -0.61 -1.59 3.97
N ARG A 146 0.08 -1.45 5.10
CA ARG A 146 1.55 -1.32 5.20
C ARG A 146 2.05 -2.02 6.44
N LEU A 147 3.36 -2.24 6.52
CA LEU A 147 4.02 -2.59 7.78
C LEU A 147 3.72 -1.53 8.85
N ALA A 148 3.60 -1.95 10.09
CA ALA A 148 3.22 -1.06 11.20
C ALA A 148 4.14 0.16 11.33
N GLU A 149 5.43 -0.01 11.10
CA GLU A 149 6.44 1.07 11.13
C GLU A 149 6.27 2.13 10.03
N ALA A 150 5.64 1.76 8.92
CA ALA A 150 5.40 2.65 7.78
C ALA A 150 4.04 3.37 7.87
N VAL A 151 3.24 3.12 8.91
CA VAL A 151 1.95 3.79 9.09
C VAL A 151 2.18 5.21 9.61
N PRO A 152 1.60 6.25 8.97
CA PRO A 152 1.69 7.62 9.46
C PRO A 152 1.10 7.77 10.88
N GLN A 153 1.71 8.62 11.71
CA GLN A 153 1.35 8.78 13.13
C GLN A 153 -0.07 9.33 13.36
N ASP A 154 -0.61 10.06 12.41
CA ASP A 154 -1.96 10.63 12.44
C ASP A 154 -3.06 9.68 11.96
N MET A 155 -2.69 8.44 11.61
CA MET A 155 -3.61 7.40 11.14
C MET A 155 -3.92 6.39 12.24
N ILE A 156 -5.12 5.80 12.17
CA ILE A 156 -5.47 4.66 13.01
C ILE A 156 -4.94 3.39 12.35
N ALA A 157 -4.17 2.59 13.10
CA ALA A 157 -3.65 1.31 12.66
C ALA A 157 -4.39 0.15 13.32
N VAL A 158 -4.77 -0.84 12.51
CA VAL A 158 -5.39 -2.09 12.96
C VAL A 158 -4.53 -3.25 12.45
N PRO A 159 -3.89 -4.05 13.33
CA PRO A 159 -3.10 -5.20 12.91
C PRO A 159 -3.95 -6.20 12.11
N LEU A 160 -3.40 -6.71 11.01
CA LEU A 160 -4.04 -7.71 10.15
C LEU A 160 -3.51 -9.14 10.39
N GLY A 161 -2.49 -9.29 11.22
CA GLY A 161 -1.86 -10.58 11.50
C GLY A 161 -0.88 -10.50 12.67
N PRO A 162 -0.11 -11.56 12.89
CA PRO A 162 0.97 -11.58 13.88
C PRO A 162 2.14 -10.71 13.43
N ASP A 163 3.14 -10.61 14.31
CA ASP A 163 4.46 -10.10 13.96
C ASP A 163 5.01 -10.91 12.78
N THR A 164 5.86 -10.28 11.99
CA THR A 164 6.47 -10.88 10.80
C THR A 164 7.99 -10.73 10.88
N ARG A 165 8.72 -11.42 10.05
CA ARG A 165 10.17 -11.23 9.89
C ARG A 165 10.59 -11.39 8.43
N HIS A 166 11.71 -10.81 8.09
CA HIS A 166 12.42 -11.19 6.89
C HIS A 166 13.37 -12.36 7.21
N VAL A 167 13.64 -13.17 6.20
CA VAL A 167 14.57 -14.30 6.30
C VAL A 167 15.57 -14.23 5.15
N VAL A 168 16.80 -14.69 5.40
CA VAL A 168 17.79 -14.92 4.36
C VAL A 168 17.69 -16.37 3.93
N VAL A 169 17.42 -16.60 2.65
CA VAL A 169 17.24 -17.96 2.12
C VAL A 169 18.08 -18.19 0.87
N GLY A 170 18.49 -19.44 0.67
CA GLY A 170 19.17 -19.91 -0.53
C GLY A 170 18.80 -21.35 -0.85
N ALA A 171 18.86 -21.73 -2.13
CA ALA A 171 18.62 -23.12 -2.52
C ALA A 171 19.76 -24.05 -2.04
N PRO A 172 19.50 -25.32 -1.73
CA PRO A 172 20.55 -26.31 -1.43
C PRO A 172 21.62 -26.39 -2.52
N SER A 173 21.24 -26.25 -3.79
CA SER A 173 22.17 -26.25 -4.94
C SER A 173 23.15 -25.07 -4.91
N TYR A 174 22.73 -23.90 -4.39
CA TYR A 174 23.63 -22.77 -4.22
C TYR A 174 24.72 -23.08 -3.19
N PHE A 175 24.36 -23.73 -2.09
CA PHE A 175 25.28 -24.11 -1.02
C PHE A 175 26.15 -25.34 -1.33
N ALA A 176 25.91 -26.04 -2.44
CA ALA A 176 26.73 -27.19 -2.81
C ALA A 176 28.23 -26.84 -3.00
N ASN A 177 28.51 -25.60 -3.42
CA ASN A 177 29.86 -25.10 -3.66
C ASN A 177 30.20 -23.85 -2.82
N LYS A 178 29.38 -23.51 -1.83
CA LYS A 178 29.59 -22.34 -0.97
C LYS A 178 29.21 -22.67 0.48
N SER A 179 30.03 -22.21 1.41
CA SER A 179 29.69 -22.29 2.83
C SER A 179 28.43 -21.48 3.14
N ARG A 180 27.70 -21.87 4.17
CA ARG A 180 26.57 -21.05 4.65
C ARG A 180 27.10 -19.89 5.46
N PRO A 181 26.57 -18.66 5.24
CA PRO A 181 26.96 -17.52 6.06
C PRO A 181 26.51 -17.72 7.51
N THR A 182 27.36 -17.37 8.45
CA THR A 182 27.14 -17.46 9.91
C THR A 182 26.98 -16.09 10.54
N ALA A 183 27.46 -15.07 9.89
CA ALA A 183 27.31 -13.66 10.27
C ALA A 183 26.92 -12.82 9.04
N PRO A 184 26.25 -11.68 9.23
CA PRO A 184 25.87 -10.79 8.12
C PRO A 184 27.07 -10.30 7.28
N ALA A 185 28.28 -10.19 7.87
CA ALA A 185 29.50 -9.83 7.15
C ALA A 185 29.89 -10.86 6.05
N ASP A 186 29.55 -12.14 6.28
CA ASP A 186 29.87 -13.21 5.33
C ASP A 186 29.10 -13.05 3.99
N LEU A 187 28.00 -12.28 3.99
CA LEU A 187 27.24 -11.98 2.78
C LEU A 187 28.07 -11.28 1.70
N MET A 188 29.16 -10.64 2.05
CA MET A 188 30.07 -9.99 1.10
C MET A 188 30.75 -10.98 0.15
N ASP A 189 30.84 -12.26 0.54
CA ASP A 189 31.42 -13.36 -0.27
C ASP A 189 30.34 -14.16 -1.02
N HIS A 190 29.08 -13.73 -0.95
CA HIS A 190 27.96 -14.39 -1.59
C HIS A 190 27.33 -13.60 -2.73
N GLU A 191 26.74 -14.29 -3.71
CA GLU A 191 25.79 -13.71 -4.63
C GLU A 191 24.48 -13.46 -3.93
N CYS A 192 24.05 -12.20 -3.84
CA CYS A 192 22.81 -11.81 -3.21
C CYS A 192 21.85 -11.22 -4.24
N ILE A 193 20.57 -11.54 -4.12
CA ILE A 193 19.52 -10.98 -4.96
C ILE A 193 19.13 -9.64 -4.36
N ARG A 194 19.55 -8.56 -4.98
CA ARG A 194 19.39 -7.19 -4.47
C ARG A 194 17.96 -6.70 -4.70
N ALA A 195 17.42 -5.97 -3.75
CA ALA A 195 16.12 -5.32 -3.89
C ALA A 195 16.27 -3.83 -4.22
N ARG A 196 15.38 -3.32 -5.08
CA ARG A 196 15.31 -1.90 -5.43
C ARG A 196 13.93 -1.34 -5.08
N TYR A 197 13.91 -0.27 -4.34
CA TYR A 197 12.67 0.48 -4.09
C TYR A 197 12.15 1.17 -5.35
N SER A 198 10.86 1.46 -5.37
CA SER A 198 10.23 2.28 -6.42
C SER A 198 10.83 3.71 -6.52
N SER A 199 11.50 4.18 -5.48
CA SER A 199 12.30 5.43 -5.49
C SER A 199 13.59 5.33 -6.28
N GLY A 200 13.99 4.10 -6.70
CA GLY A 200 15.26 3.83 -7.37
C GLY A 200 16.42 3.48 -6.42
N ALA A 201 16.28 3.70 -5.11
CA ALA A 201 17.29 3.35 -4.12
C ALA A 201 17.39 1.83 -3.94
N LEU A 202 18.59 1.33 -3.68
CA LEU A 202 18.81 -0.06 -3.30
C LEU A 202 18.41 -0.26 -1.84
N TYR A 203 17.72 -1.37 -1.58
CA TYR A 203 17.41 -1.80 -0.22
C TYR A 203 18.66 -2.40 0.42
N ARG A 204 19.05 -1.87 1.55
CA ARG A 204 20.07 -2.46 2.40
C ARG A 204 19.44 -3.49 3.30
N TRP A 205 19.99 -4.71 3.35
CA TRP A 205 19.46 -5.76 4.21
C TRP A 205 19.65 -5.38 5.67
N GLU A 206 18.60 -5.54 6.47
CA GLU A 206 18.56 -5.12 7.86
C GLU A 206 18.68 -6.32 8.78
N PHE A 207 19.62 -6.27 9.68
CA PHE A 207 19.89 -7.31 10.66
C PHE A 207 19.92 -6.71 12.05
N GLU A 208 19.53 -7.51 13.04
CA GLU A 208 19.63 -7.14 14.45
C GLU A 208 19.98 -8.38 15.26
N ARG A 209 20.86 -8.22 16.21
CA ARG A 209 21.18 -9.26 17.20
C ARG A 209 21.51 -8.59 18.54
N HIS A 210 20.88 -9.02 19.62
CA HIS A 210 21.08 -8.50 20.97
C HIS A 210 20.86 -6.98 21.10
N GLY A 211 19.94 -6.40 20.30
CA GLY A 211 19.65 -4.97 20.29
C GLY A 211 20.60 -4.13 19.43
N GLU A 212 21.59 -4.74 18.78
CA GLU A 212 22.49 -4.07 17.85
C GLU A 212 21.98 -4.24 16.41
N ALA A 213 21.42 -3.17 15.86
CA ALA A 213 20.94 -3.12 14.48
C ALA A 213 22.06 -2.78 13.49
N MET A 214 22.08 -3.42 12.36
CA MET A 214 23.01 -3.13 11.25
C MET A 214 22.31 -3.20 9.90
N ARG A 215 22.86 -2.47 8.91
CA ARG A 215 22.40 -2.46 7.53
C ARG A 215 23.54 -2.78 6.60
N ILE A 216 23.35 -3.73 5.70
CA ILE A 216 24.39 -4.18 4.77
C ILE A 216 23.94 -3.94 3.33
N ASP A 217 24.80 -3.28 2.55
CA ASP A 217 24.68 -3.20 1.10
C ASP A 217 25.34 -4.45 0.51
N VAL A 218 24.51 -5.45 0.21
CA VAL A 218 24.99 -6.75 -0.26
C VAL A 218 25.43 -6.70 -1.72
N PRO A 219 26.46 -7.48 -2.11
CA PRO A 219 26.85 -7.64 -3.51
C PRO A 219 25.85 -8.52 -4.26
N GLY A 220 25.86 -8.45 -5.58
CA GLY A 220 25.07 -9.35 -6.42
C GLY A 220 24.82 -8.79 -7.81
N SER A 221 24.70 -9.69 -8.77
CA SER A 221 24.52 -9.39 -10.19
C SER A 221 23.04 -9.17 -10.58
N LEU A 222 22.08 -9.64 -9.76
CA LEU A 222 20.64 -9.53 -10.00
C LEU A 222 20.01 -8.52 -9.04
N THR A 223 19.31 -7.53 -9.61
CA THR A 223 18.54 -6.54 -8.83
C THR A 223 17.09 -6.54 -9.29
N LEU A 224 16.16 -6.71 -8.36
CA LEU A 224 14.72 -6.81 -8.61
C LEU A 224 13.96 -5.83 -7.70
N ASP A 225 12.73 -5.51 -8.05
CA ASP A 225 11.82 -4.66 -7.27
C ASP A 225 10.59 -5.44 -6.75
N GLU A 226 10.48 -6.72 -7.13
CA GLU A 226 9.36 -7.57 -6.82
C GLU A 226 9.81 -8.78 -5.98
N PRO A 227 9.33 -8.91 -4.72
CA PRO A 227 9.77 -9.95 -3.80
C PRO A 227 9.52 -11.39 -4.26
N ASP A 228 8.42 -11.66 -5.00
CA ASP A 228 8.15 -13.00 -5.54
C ASP A 228 9.22 -13.42 -6.55
N MET A 229 9.69 -12.49 -7.38
CA MET A 229 10.80 -12.76 -8.32
C MET A 229 12.10 -13.02 -7.58
N MET A 230 12.34 -12.35 -6.46
CA MET A 230 13.52 -12.60 -5.62
C MET A 230 13.49 -14.03 -5.04
N ALA A 231 12.32 -14.44 -4.52
CA ALA A 231 12.15 -15.81 -4.03
C ALA A 231 12.34 -16.86 -5.16
N GLN A 232 11.82 -16.59 -6.37
CA GLN A 232 12.00 -17.45 -7.54
C GLN A 232 13.48 -17.57 -7.93
N ALA A 233 14.22 -16.46 -7.97
CA ALA A 233 15.64 -16.46 -8.28
C ALA A 233 16.45 -17.27 -7.25
N SER A 234 16.11 -17.14 -5.96
CA SER A 234 16.74 -17.94 -4.91
C SER A 234 16.44 -19.43 -5.04
N ARG A 235 15.17 -19.81 -5.36
CA ARG A 235 14.80 -21.22 -5.64
C ARG A 235 15.59 -21.80 -6.83
N ALA A 236 15.88 -20.97 -7.81
CA ALA A 236 16.71 -21.34 -8.98
C ALA A 236 18.21 -21.46 -8.66
N GLY A 237 18.63 -21.17 -7.42
CA GLY A 237 20.03 -21.24 -7.00
C GLY A 237 20.91 -20.10 -7.47
N LEU A 238 20.33 -18.97 -7.88
CA LEU A 238 21.09 -17.80 -8.39
C LEU A 238 21.76 -16.99 -7.28
N GLY A 239 21.35 -17.17 -6.01
CA GLY A 239 21.90 -16.44 -4.89
C GLY A 239 21.02 -16.48 -3.66
N LEU A 240 21.43 -15.73 -2.64
CA LEU A 240 20.69 -15.53 -1.41
C LEU A 240 19.61 -14.44 -1.60
N ALA A 241 18.42 -14.64 -1.09
CA ALA A 241 17.35 -13.64 -1.06
C ALA A 241 16.99 -13.27 0.37
N TYR A 242 16.67 -11.98 0.59
CA TYR A 242 16.13 -11.45 1.84
C TYR A 242 14.67 -11.08 1.60
N VAL A 243 13.77 -11.93 2.05
CA VAL A 243 12.34 -11.85 1.75
C VAL A 243 11.50 -12.10 3.01
N GLY A 244 10.24 -11.71 2.98
CA GLY A 244 9.31 -12.05 4.06
C GLY A 244 9.20 -13.56 4.25
N GLU A 245 9.34 -14.05 5.49
CA GLU A 245 9.27 -15.48 5.84
C GLU A 245 8.02 -16.16 5.26
N TRP A 246 6.90 -15.51 5.35
CA TRP A 246 5.62 -16.00 4.84
C TRP A 246 5.62 -16.36 3.34
N MET A 247 6.51 -15.75 2.54
CA MET A 247 6.62 -16.02 1.10
C MET A 247 7.32 -17.34 0.81
N VAL A 248 8.13 -17.80 1.71
CA VAL A 248 9.04 -18.95 1.53
C VAL A 248 8.89 -20.00 2.62
N ALA A 249 7.88 -19.88 3.49
CA ALA A 249 7.65 -20.81 4.60
C ALA A 249 7.52 -22.27 4.12
N ASP A 250 6.73 -22.52 3.06
CA ASP A 250 6.56 -23.84 2.47
C ASP A 250 7.85 -24.35 1.80
N ASP A 251 8.68 -23.47 1.28
CA ASP A 251 9.97 -23.84 0.68
C ASP A 251 10.98 -24.21 1.76
N ILE A 252 10.99 -23.50 2.88
CA ILE A 252 11.82 -23.82 4.05
C ILE A 252 11.36 -25.16 4.65
N ALA A 253 10.06 -25.32 4.89
CA ALA A 253 9.49 -26.54 5.46
C ALA A 253 9.76 -27.77 4.59
N SER A 254 9.72 -27.65 3.26
CA SER A 254 10.01 -28.74 2.31
C SER A 254 11.48 -28.91 1.97
N GLY A 255 12.38 -28.06 2.47
CA GLY A 255 13.81 -28.11 2.19
C GLY A 255 14.20 -27.61 0.79
N ARG A 256 13.26 -27.01 0.03
CA ARG A 256 13.57 -26.36 -1.26
C ARG A 256 14.44 -25.12 -1.09
N LEU A 257 14.28 -24.42 0.04
CA LEU A 257 15.13 -23.34 0.47
C LEU A 257 15.68 -23.63 1.87
N VAL A 258 16.88 -23.14 2.13
CA VAL A 258 17.54 -23.25 3.43
C VAL A 258 17.63 -21.83 3.99
N GLU A 259 17.11 -21.63 5.19
CA GLU A 259 17.27 -20.41 5.94
C GLU A 259 18.67 -20.33 6.55
N VAL A 260 19.27 -19.15 6.50
CA VAL A 260 20.56 -18.82 7.12
C VAL A 260 20.40 -17.51 7.89
N LEU A 261 21.31 -17.24 8.83
CA LEU A 261 21.33 -16.03 9.67
C LEU A 261 20.05 -15.80 10.50
N SER A 262 19.33 -16.86 10.87
CA SER A 262 18.07 -16.76 11.63
C SER A 262 18.18 -16.01 12.96
N GLU A 263 19.36 -16.06 13.63
CA GLU A 263 19.60 -15.31 14.86
C GLU A 263 19.76 -13.79 14.65
N TRP A 264 19.85 -13.36 13.39
CA TRP A 264 20.06 -11.97 13.00
C TRP A 264 18.81 -11.31 12.42
N THR A 265 17.72 -12.06 12.27
CA THR A 265 16.47 -11.60 11.68
C THR A 265 15.30 -11.73 12.66
N PRO A 266 15.26 -10.88 13.71
CA PRO A 266 14.19 -10.91 14.70
C PRO A 266 12.84 -10.54 14.07
N SER A 267 11.76 -10.95 14.74
CA SER A 267 10.41 -10.53 14.37
C SER A 267 10.17 -9.07 14.71
N TYR A 268 9.34 -8.42 13.89
CA TYR A 268 8.90 -7.04 14.07
C TYR A 268 7.39 -6.93 13.83
N PRO A 269 6.73 -5.84 14.28
CA PRO A 269 5.30 -5.66 14.10
C PRO A 269 4.88 -5.81 12.64
N GLY A 270 3.88 -6.69 12.40
CA GLY A 270 3.44 -7.07 11.07
C GLY A 270 2.66 -5.97 10.35
N TYR A 271 1.89 -6.38 9.36
CA TYR A 271 1.09 -5.47 8.55
C TYR A 271 -0.15 -4.97 9.28
N CYS A 272 -0.46 -3.71 9.06
CA CYS A 272 -1.64 -3.04 9.57
C CYS A 272 -2.52 -2.51 8.43
N LEU A 273 -3.84 -2.62 8.61
CA LEU A 273 -4.78 -1.75 7.94
C LEU A 273 -4.71 -0.39 8.60
N TYR A 274 -4.54 0.68 7.83
CA TYR A 274 -4.53 2.03 8.39
C TYR A 274 -5.49 2.95 7.63
N TYR A 275 -6.09 3.88 8.36
CA TYR A 275 -7.08 4.82 7.85
C TYR A 275 -7.12 6.08 8.70
N PRO A 276 -7.64 7.21 8.16
CA PRO A 276 -7.72 8.46 8.90
C PRO A 276 -8.59 8.36 10.15
N GLY A 277 -8.10 8.89 11.27
CA GLY A 277 -8.83 8.99 12.53
C GLY A 277 -9.92 10.05 12.50
N ARG A 278 -11.02 9.83 11.73
CA ARG A 278 -12.11 10.80 11.58
C ARG A 278 -13.30 10.49 12.48
N ARG A 279 -14.03 11.53 12.89
CA ARG A 279 -15.24 11.41 13.72
C ARG A 279 -16.35 10.56 13.07
N HIS A 280 -16.39 10.48 11.73
CA HIS A 280 -17.42 9.76 10.98
C HIS A 280 -16.77 8.79 9.98
N MET A 281 -16.50 7.59 10.46
CA MET A 281 -16.08 6.48 9.57
C MET A 281 -17.30 6.00 8.78
N ALA A 282 -17.14 5.84 7.46
CA ALA A 282 -18.18 5.24 6.60
C ALA A 282 -18.54 3.83 7.09
N ALA A 283 -19.82 3.45 7.02
CA ALA A 283 -20.26 2.14 7.51
C ALA A 283 -19.61 0.99 6.74
N SER A 284 -19.30 1.18 5.46
CA SER A 284 -18.54 0.22 4.63
C SER A 284 -17.14 -0.05 5.20
N LEU A 285 -16.38 1.00 5.53
CA LEU A 285 -15.05 0.84 6.12
C LEU A 285 -15.14 0.27 7.55
N ARG A 286 -16.13 0.73 8.34
CA ARG A 286 -16.37 0.19 9.68
C ARG A 286 -16.64 -1.32 9.65
N ALA A 287 -17.52 -1.76 8.77
CA ALA A 287 -17.84 -3.18 8.61
C ALA A 287 -16.60 -3.99 8.18
N PHE A 288 -15.71 -3.43 7.36
CA PHE A 288 -14.45 -4.08 6.99
C PHE A 288 -13.49 -4.16 8.18
N VAL A 289 -13.34 -3.08 8.94
CA VAL A 289 -12.49 -3.03 10.14
C VAL A 289 -12.98 -4.03 11.21
N ASP A 290 -14.27 -4.10 11.44
CA ASP A 290 -14.85 -5.02 12.40
C ASP A 290 -14.63 -6.48 11.98
N LEU A 291 -14.84 -6.78 10.69
CA LEU A 291 -14.53 -8.07 10.11
C LEU A 291 -13.03 -8.43 10.26
N ALA A 292 -12.14 -7.49 9.96
CA ALA A 292 -10.71 -7.71 10.09
C ALA A 292 -10.32 -8.06 11.53
N LYS A 293 -10.82 -7.32 12.51
CA LYS A 293 -10.60 -7.61 13.93
C LYS A 293 -11.14 -9.00 14.32
N GLU A 294 -12.34 -9.34 13.86
CA GLU A 294 -12.95 -10.67 14.12
C GLU A 294 -12.08 -11.80 13.57
N MET A 295 -11.63 -11.68 12.32
CA MET A 295 -10.81 -12.71 11.68
C MET A 295 -9.43 -12.86 12.34
N VAL A 296 -8.77 -11.76 12.69
CA VAL A 296 -7.48 -11.78 13.41
C VAL A 296 -7.64 -12.45 14.77
N PHE A 297 -8.71 -12.14 15.50
CA PHE A 297 -8.98 -12.76 16.79
C PHE A 297 -9.19 -14.29 16.66
N ARG A 298 -9.97 -14.73 15.68
CA ARG A 298 -10.19 -16.17 15.40
C ARG A 298 -8.89 -16.90 15.08
N ASN A 299 -8.04 -16.33 14.24
CA ASN A 299 -6.78 -16.95 13.86
C ASN A 299 -5.81 -17.06 15.06
N ARG A 300 -5.79 -16.06 15.96
CA ARG A 300 -4.99 -16.15 17.20
C ARG A 300 -5.49 -17.21 18.18
N ALA A 301 -6.79 -17.51 18.17
CA ALA A 301 -7.36 -18.54 19.04
C ALA A 301 -7.16 -19.97 18.48
N ALA A 302 -6.80 -20.10 17.20
CA ALA A 302 -6.57 -21.38 16.51
C ALA A 302 -5.08 -21.77 16.41
N SER A 303 -4.16 -20.83 16.72
CA SER A 303 -2.71 -21.02 16.79
C SER A 303 -2.25 -21.28 18.22
#